data_388d5fc230ea09d743306661ce9b3e42
#
_entry.id   388d5fc230ea09d743306661ce9b3e42
#
_cell.length_a   1.000
_cell.length_b   1.000
_cell.length_c   1.000
_cell.angle_alpha   90.00
_cell.angle_beta   90.00
_cell.angle_gamma   90.00
#
_symmetry.space_group_name_H-M   'P 1'
#
loop_
_entity.id
_entity.type
_entity.pdbx_description
1 polymer ?
#
loop_
_entity_poly.entity_id
_entity_poly.type
_entity_poly.pdbx_seq_one_letter_code
_entity_poly.pdbx_strand_id
1 'polypeptide(L)'
;MKRPFFVLVFVAFSLGCCAFDCTLIGCCSLVRAQEAKNEAARITAIEPASIVSGTKTTLKVRGFKLKESTELRFPNAIEVKGDITEKKDSGPPKGLENKLVGDTQLLAEITLPANHPAGILEYVISTLAGDVAGKLRVLAVDTSIDEMEPNNGFREAQKLQPNHFARGAIQSDKDVDVYAYPAKAGQQLKVTVNSGGPLIMDAVLHCYDARGQFLAAADDGESREPVLMLKSPADGPVYLCISSAHDIGGEWNSYLLTVEEVK
;
A
#
# COMPACT_ATOMS: atom_id res chain seq x y z
N MET A 1 41.38 41.27 19.84
CA MET A 1 41.86 41.48 21.25
C MET A 1 40.93 40.78 22.21
N LYS A 2 41.53 39.95 23.08
CA LYS A 2 40.99 39.33 24.33
C LYS A 2 39.97 38.17 24.17
N ARG A 3 40.50 36.94 24.29
CA ARG A 3 39.85 35.77 24.88
C ARG A 3 39.87 35.84 26.41
N PRO A 4 38.98 35.18 27.10
CA PRO A 4 39.42 34.34 28.23
C PRO A 4 38.76 32.93 28.19
N PHE A 5 39.56 31.95 28.37
CA PHE A 5 39.92 31.12 29.52
C PHE A 5 38.81 30.16 30.02
N PHE A 6 39.06 28.89 29.71
CA PHE A 6 38.45 27.70 30.31
C PHE A 6 38.98 27.48 31.72
N VAL A 7 38.10 27.09 32.63
CA VAL A 7 38.48 26.45 33.88
C VAL A 7 37.91 25.01 33.89
N LEU A 8 38.84 24.06 33.92
CA LEU A 8 38.62 22.64 34.10
C LEU A 8 38.63 22.35 35.60
N VAL A 9 37.55 21.79 36.14
CA VAL A 9 37.57 21.25 37.53
C VAL A 9 37.49 19.74 37.44
N PHE A 10 38.61 19.07 37.76
CA PHE A 10 38.67 17.65 38.08
C PHE A 10 38.23 17.42 39.51
N VAL A 11 37.26 16.59 39.76
CA VAL A 11 37.03 15.97 41.06
C VAL A 11 37.18 14.47 40.89
N ALA A 12 38.27 13.97 41.42
CA ALA A 12 38.49 12.55 41.64
C ALA A 12 37.83 12.15 42.95
N PHE A 13 37.06 11.10 42.95
CA PHE A 13 36.72 10.37 44.19
C PHE A 13 36.92 8.88 44.03
N SER A 14 37.53 8.35 45.05
CA SER A 14 38.17 7.07 45.23
C SER A 14 37.23 5.87 45.38
N LEU A 15 37.78 4.73 45.04
CA LEU A 15 37.41 3.33 45.31
C LEU A 15 36.59 3.09 46.59
N GLY A 16 35.48 2.36 46.40
CA GLY A 16 34.78 1.60 47.41
C GLY A 16 34.29 0.29 46.79
N CYS A 17 35.04 -0.76 47.08
CA CYS A 17 34.73 -2.15 46.73
C CYS A 17 33.56 -2.61 47.62
N CYS A 18 32.43 -3.03 47.00
CA CYS A 18 31.47 -3.94 47.63
C CYS A 18 30.89 -4.83 46.57
N ALA A 19 31.26 -6.09 46.67
CA ALA A 19 30.65 -7.20 45.95
C ALA A 19 29.17 -7.32 46.35
N PHE A 20 28.28 -7.19 45.37
CA PHE A 20 26.92 -7.71 45.46
C PHE A 20 26.59 -8.39 44.13
N ASP A 21 26.62 -9.70 44.22
CA ASP A 21 25.95 -10.56 43.26
C ASP A 21 24.48 -10.12 43.17
N CYS A 22 24.08 -9.58 42.06
CA CYS A 22 22.68 -9.38 41.77
C CYS A 22 22.40 -9.94 40.38
N THR A 23 21.77 -11.07 40.34
CA THR A 23 21.22 -11.80 39.22
C THR A 23 20.32 -10.89 38.37
N LEU A 24 20.93 -10.19 37.40
CA LEU A 24 20.29 -9.28 36.47
C LEU A 24 19.70 -10.00 35.23
N ILE A 25 19.40 -11.29 35.32
CA ILE A 25 18.83 -12.06 34.20
C ILE A 25 17.32 -11.90 34.11
N GLY A 26 16.64 -11.48 35.19
CA GLY A 26 15.18 -11.34 35.21
C GLY A 26 14.64 -10.00 34.68
N CYS A 27 15.45 -8.92 34.73
CA CYS A 27 14.93 -7.57 34.41
C CYS A 27 14.91 -7.29 32.89
N CYS A 28 15.85 -7.87 32.14
CA CYS A 28 15.95 -7.65 30.69
C CYS A 28 14.85 -8.40 29.89
N SER A 29 14.44 -9.58 30.42
CA SER A 29 13.35 -10.35 29.80
C SER A 29 11.96 -9.76 30.09
N LEU A 30 11.78 -9.10 31.23
CA LEU A 30 10.53 -8.40 31.56
C LEU A 30 10.34 -7.11 30.75
N VAL A 31 11.41 -6.33 30.53
CA VAL A 31 11.37 -5.13 29.70
C VAL A 31 11.08 -5.48 28.24
N ARG A 32 11.71 -6.55 27.70
CA ARG A 32 11.45 -7.01 26.32
C ARG A 32 10.06 -7.60 26.13
N ALA A 33 9.51 -8.27 27.16
CA ALA A 33 8.14 -8.78 27.15
C ALA A 33 7.10 -7.65 27.28
N GLN A 34 7.47 -6.54 27.92
CA GLN A 34 6.60 -5.39 28.09
C GLN A 34 6.60 -4.48 26.85
N GLU A 35 7.71 -4.36 26.12
CA GLU A 35 7.77 -3.69 24.82
C GLU A 35 6.95 -4.43 23.75
N ALA A 36 6.97 -5.75 23.71
CA ALA A 36 6.14 -6.54 22.82
C ALA A 36 4.63 -6.45 23.14
N LYS A 37 4.26 -6.09 24.37
CA LYS A 37 2.86 -5.90 24.78
C LYS A 37 2.26 -4.55 24.43
N ASN A 38 3.08 -3.55 24.13
CA ASN A 38 2.64 -2.16 23.91
C ASN A 38 2.74 -1.70 22.45
N GLU A 39 2.99 -2.59 21.51
CA GLU A 39 2.97 -2.21 20.11
C GLU A 39 1.52 -1.92 19.68
N ALA A 40 1.28 -0.72 19.10
CA ALA A 40 -0.04 -0.31 18.65
C ALA A 40 -0.51 -1.19 17.47
N ALA A 41 -1.81 -1.37 17.36
CA ALA A 41 -2.39 -1.99 16.17
C ALA A 41 -2.06 -1.13 14.94
N ARG A 42 -1.74 -1.76 13.81
CA ARG A 42 -1.48 -1.05 12.54
C ARG A 42 -1.85 -1.89 11.34
N ILE A 43 -2.31 -1.22 10.29
CA ILE A 43 -2.58 -1.82 8.98
C ILE A 43 -1.33 -1.71 8.12
N THR A 44 -1.00 -2.76 7.39
CA THR A 44 0.13 -2.81 6.45
C THR A 44 -0.31 -3.01 5.01
N ALA A 45 -1.47 -3.63 4.80
CA ALA A 45 -2.05 -3.81 3.47
C ALA A 45 -3.57 -3.96 3.54
N ILE A 46 -4.20 -3.60 2.43
CA ILE A 46 -5.62 -3.80 2.15
C ILE A 46 -5.77 -4.42 0.76
N GLU A 47 -6.78 -5.27 0.60
CA GLU A 47 -7.08 -5.94 -0.67
C GLU A 47 -8.60 -6.02 -0.85
N PRO A 48 -9.16 -5.49 -1.96
CA PRO A 48 -8.49 -4.84 -3.09
C PRO A 48 -8.01 -3.41 -2.76
N ALA A 49 -7.10 -2.87 -3.59
CA ALA A 49 -6.56 -1.50 -3.47
C ALA A 49 -7.62 -0.39 -3.64
N SER A 50 -8.76 -0.72 -4.25
CA SER A 50 -9.90 0.20 -4.45
C SER A 50 -11.22 -0.56 -4.50
N ILE A 51 -12.32 0.14 -4.21
CA ILE A 51 -13.70 -0.38 -4.26
C ILE A 51 -14.58 0.48 -5.16
N VAL A 52 -15.72 -0.04 -5.57
CA VAL A 52 -16.62 0.62 -6.52
C VAL A 52 -17.94 0.96 -5.84
N SER A 53 -18.46 2.15 -6.11
CA SER A 53 -19.79 2.57 -5.62
C SER A 53 -20.88 1.61 -6.08
N GLY A 54 -21.88 1.39 -5.25
CA GLY A 54 -23.00 0.48 -5.56
C GLY A 54 -22.66 -0.99 -5.44
N THR A 55 -21.50 -1.36 -4.89
CA THR A 55 -21.10 -2.75 -4.75
C THR A 55 -20.96 -3.18 -3.30
N LYS A 56 -21.08 -4.49 -3.09
CA LYS A 56 -20.67 -5.16 -1.86
C LYS A 56 -19.29 -5.78 -2.12
N THR A 57 -18.30 -5.38 -1.33
CA THR A 57 -16.92 -5.81 -1.49
C THR A 57 -16.42 -6.49 -0.20
N THR A 58 -15.75 -7.63 -0.34
CA THR A 58 -14.98 -8.22 0.76
C THR A 58 -13.60 -7.59 0.77
N LEU A 59 -13.30 -6.84 1.82
CA LEU A 59 -12.01 -6.23 2.06
C LEU A 59 -11.17 -7.17 2.94
N LYS A 60 -9.99 -7.56 2.47
CA LYS A 60 -8.96 -8.20 3.30
C LYS A 60 -8.05 -7.09 3.85
N VAL A 61 -7.81 -7.12 5.14
CA VAL A 61 -6.91 -6.18 5.82
C VAL A 61 -5.85 -6.97 6.55
N ARG A 62 -4.58 -6.61 6.31
CA ARG A 62 -3.43 -7.22 6.95
C ARG A 62 -2.74 -6.22 7.85
N GLY A 63 -2.18 -6.73 8.95
CA GLY A 63 -1.43 -5.87 9.86
C GLY A 63 -1.02 -6.56 11.15
N PHE A 64 -0.81 -5.73 12.16
CA PHE A 64 -0.43 -6.15 13.50
C PHE A 64 -1.61 -5.96 14.46
N LYS A 65 -1.83 -6.95 15.33
CA LYS A 65 -2.87 -6.92 16.39
C LYS A 65 -4.30 -6.66 15.89
N LEU A 66 -4.60 -7.02 14.65
CA LEU A 66 -5.94 -6.87 14.09
C LEU A 66 -6.90 -7.96 14.55
N LYS A 67 -6.43 -9.07 15.12
CA LYS A 67 -7.27 -10.16 15.64
C LYS A 67 -8.20 -9.70 16.77
N GLU A 68 -7.81 -8.67 17.50
CA GLU A 68 -8.60 -8.09 18.59
C GLU A 68 -9.54 -6.96 18.11
N SER A 69 -9.77 -6.85 16.81
CA SER A 69 -10.70 -5.86 16.25
C SER A 69 -12.13 -6.12 16.69
N THR A 70 -12.86 -5.06 17.01
CA THR A 70 -14.24 -5.12 17.50
C THR A 70 -15.24 -4.51 16.53
N GLU A 71 -14.83 -3.49 15.78
CA GLU A 71 -15.69 -2.70 14.93
C GLU A 71 -14.95 -2.14 13.72
N LEU A 72 -15.65 -2.02 12.58
CA LEU A 72 -15.26 -1.24 11.41
C LEU A 72 -16.29 -0.13 11.22
N ARG A 73 -15.86 1.12 11.20
CA ARG A 73 -16.73 2.29 11.05
C ARG A 73 -16.18 3.29 10.05
N PHE A 74 -17.07 4.11 9.52
CA PHE A 74 -16.80 5.12 8.50
C PHE A 74 -17.21 6.49 9.03
N PRO A 75 -16.30 7.25 9.68
CA PRO A 75 -16.66 8.47 10.41
C PRO A 75 -17.35 9.54 9.57
N ASN A 76 -16.99 9.62 8.28
CA ASN A 76 -17.47 10.65 7.36
C ASN A 76 -18.47 10.10 6.31
N ALA A 77 -18.97 8.86 6.49
CA ALA A 77 -19.85 8.20 5.53
C ALA A 77 -20.81 7.24 6.27
N ILE A 78 -21.76 7.79 7.02
CA ILE A 78 -22.68 7.02 7.88
C ILE A 78 -23.61 6.09 7.12
N GLU A 79 -23.80 6.31 5.81
CA GLU A 79 -24.58 5.45 4.92
C GLU A 79 -23.82 4.19 4.50
N VAL A 80 -22.49 4.16 4.67
CA VAL A 80 -21.65 3.00 4.36
C VAL A 80 -21.71 2.01 5.50
N LYS A 81 -21.96 0.75 5.17
CA LYS A 81 -22.00 -0.35 6.13
C LYS A 81 -20.77 -1.23 5.98
N GLY A 82 -20.20 -1.65 7.08
CA GLY A 82 -19.07 -2.55 7.10
C GLY A 82 -19.12 -3.46 8.34
N ASP A 83 -18.97 -4.76 8.10
CA ASP A 83 -18.98 -5.78 9.13
C ASP A 83 -17.69 -6.61 9.06
N ILE A 84 -17.03 -6.81 10.19
CA ILE A 84 -15.89 -7.72 10.29
C ILE A 84 -16.43 -9.15 10.35
N THR A 85 -16.11 -9.95 9.33
CA THR A 85 -16.64 -11.32 9.17
C THR A 85 -15.66 -12.39 9.63
N GLU A 86 -14.35 -12.14 9.55
CA GLU A 86 -13.32 -13.09 9.97
C GLU A 86 -12.11 -12.37 10.54
N LYS A 87 -11.47 -12.96 11.53
CA LYS A 87 -10.20 -12.53 12.11
C LYS A 87 -9.32 -13.74 12.37
N LYS A 88 -8.10 -13.74 11.85
CA LYS A 88 -7.19 -14.89 11.99
C LYS A 88 -5.72 -14.47 12.03
N ASP A 89 -4.91 -15.39 12.53
CA ASP A 89 -3.46 -15.33 12.34
C ASP A 89 -3.15 -15.68 10.89
N SER A 90 -2.17 -15.01 10.29
CA SER A 90 -1.81 -15.18 8.88
C SER A 90 -0.30 -15.24 8.72
N GLY A 91 0.18 -16.27 8.03
CA GLY A 91 1.58 -16.37 7.61
C GLY A 91 1.98 -15.20 6.69
N PRO A 92 3.27 -14.95 6.50
CA PRO A 92 3.71 -13.87 5.62
C PRO A 92 3.39 -14.18 4.17
N PRO A 93 3.11 -13.15 3.33
CA PRO A 93 3.13 -13.31 1.89
C PRO A 93 4.49 -13.80 1.40
N LYS A 94 4.52 -14.41 0.23
CA LYS A 94 5.72 -14.96 -0.37
C LYS A 94 6.85 -13.92 -0.42
N GLY A 95 8.05 -14.33 -0.02
CA GLY A 95 9.24 -13.46 -0.02
C GLY A 95 9.33 -12.45 1.12
N LEU A 96 8.35 -12.40 2.03
CA LEU A 96 8.28 -11.44 3.12
C LEU A 96 8.32 -12.11 4.50
N GLU A 97 8.52 -11.31 5.54
CA GLU A 97 8.49 -11.75 6.93
C GLU A 97 7.37 -11.04 7.70
N ASN A 98 6.72 -11.76 8.63
CA ASN A 98 5.65 -11.19 9.46
C ASN A 98 6.05 -9.93 10.22
N LYS A 99 7.32 -9.82 10.63
CA LYS A 99 7.83 -8.62 11.31
C LYS A 99 7.71 -7.33 10.48
N LEU A 100 7.61 -7.43 9.14
CA LEU A 100 7.45 -6.29 8.23
C LEU A 100 5.99 -5.99 7.92
N VAL A 101 5.21 -7.05 7.67
CA VAL A 101 3.88 -6.95 7.08
C VAL A 101 2.74 -7.36 8.01
N GLY A 102 3.08 -7.73 9.26
CA GLY A 102 2.11 -8.19 10.25
C GLY A 102 1.80 -9.69 10.14
N ASP A 103 1.21 -10.21 11.19
CA ASP A 103 0.90 -11.62 11.39
C ASP A 103 -0.61 -11.88 11.52
N THR A 104 -1.42 -10.84 11.40
CA THR A 104 -2.87 -10.91 11.55
C THR A 104 -3.60 -10.43 10.31
N GLN A 105 -4.72 -11.05 10.02
CA GLN A 105 -5.61 -10.72 8.92
C GLN A 105 -7.04 -10.65 9.41
N LEU A 106 -7.79 -9.68 8.90
CA LEU A 106 -9.24 -9.66 9.01
C LEU A 106 -9.90 -9.60 7.63
N LEU A 107 -11.10 -10.15 7.54
CA LEU A 107 -12.02 -9.93 6.42
C LEU A 107 -13.14 -9.02 6.90
N ALA A 108 -13.50 -8.06 6.07
CA ALA A 108 -14.65 -7.20 6.30
C ALA A 108 -15.49 -7.09 5.03
N GLU A 109 -16.80 -7.17 5.17
CA GLU A 109 -17.72 -6.89 4.09
C GLU A 109 -18.14 -5.43 4.14
N ILE A 110 -17.90 -4.69 3.05
CA ILE A 110 -18.28 -3.29 2.91
C ILE A 110 -19.36 -3.18 1.84
N THR A 111 -20.45 -2.50 2.16
CA THR A 111 -21.51 -2.19 1.20
C THR A 111 -21.57 -0.70 0.96
N LEU A 112 -21.29 -0.29 -0.26
CA LEU A 112 -21.40 1.10 -0.71
C LEU A 112 -22.74 1.34 -1.40
N PRO A 113 -23.46 2.40 -1.05
CA PRO A 113 -24.61 2.86 -1.84
C PRO A 113 -24.22 3.21 -3.29
N ALA A 114 -25.15 3.02 -4.23
CA ALA A 114 -24.90 3.32 -5.64
C ALA A 114 -24.59 4.81 -5.91
N ASN A 115 -25.08 5.70 -5.06
CA ASN A 115 -24.85 7.14 -5.14
C ASN A 115 -23.68 7.62 -4.26
N HIS A 116 -22.91 6.72 -3.66
CA HIS A 116 -21.73 7.13 -2.90
C HIS A 116 -20.71 7.79 -3.83
N PRO A 117 -20.19 9.00 -3.53
CA PRO A 117 -19.29 9.71 -4.42
C PRO A 117 -17.93 8.98 -4.56
N ALA A 118 -17.36 9.03 -5.75
CA ALA A 118 -15.98 8.62 -5.96
C ALA A 118 -15.02 9.53 -5.17
N GLY A 119 -13.97 8.95 -4.62
CA GLY A 119 -13.02 9.71 -3.80
C GLY A 119 -12.31 8.85 -2.76
N ILE A 120 -11.96 9.44 -1.63
CA ILE A 120 -11.34 8.75 -0.50
C ILE A 120 -12.40 8.48 0.56
N LEU A 121 -12.58 7.23 0.90
CA LEU A 121 -13.37 6.76 2.04
C LEU A 121 -12.45 6.54 3.23
N GLU A 122 -12.62 7.32 4.28
CA GLU A 122 -11.91 7.11 5.54
C GLU A 122 -12.63 6.04 6.37
N TYR A 123 -11.87 5.14 6.93
CA TYR A 123 -12.37 4.10 7.83
C TYR A 123 -11.53 3.99 9.10
N VAL A 124 -12.14 3.44 10.14
CA VAL A 124 -11.49 3.18 11.42
C VAL A 124 -11.81 1.75 11.84
N ILE A 125 -10.77 0.99 12.15
CA ILE A 125 -10.87 -0.32 12.79
C ILE A 125 -10.56 -0.12 14.27
N SER A 126 -11.55 -0.36 15.12
CA SER A 126 -11.37 -0.34 16.57
C SER A 126 -10.82 -1.68 17.05
N THR A 127 -9.75 -1.64 17.84
CA THR A 127 -9.14 -2.82 18.46
C THR A 127 -8.94 -2.61 19.96
N LEU A 128 -8.68 -3.68 20.71
CA LEU A 128 -8.32 -3.55 22.14
C LEU A 128 -6.98 -2.80 22.35
N ALA A 129 -6.12 -2.76 21.31
CA ALA A 129 -4.85 -2.02 21.33
C ALA A 129 -4.99 -0.57 20.83
N GLY A 130 -6.21 -0.10 20.55
CA GLY A 130 -6.53 1.24 20.07
C GLY A 130 -7.13 1.25 18.66
N ASP A 131 -7.55 2.42 18.23
CA ASP A 131 -8.13 2.64 16.90
C ASP A 131 -7.05 2.75 15.83
N VAL A 132 -7.30 2.14 14.66
CA VAL A 132 -6.44 2.23 13.48
C VAL A 132 -7.24 2.85 12.35
N ALA A 133 -6.83 4.04 11.91
CA ALA A 133 -7.42 4.72 10.76
C ALA A 133 -6.79 4.26 9.46
N GLY A 134 -7.59 4.19 8.41
CA GLY A 134 -7.15 3.90 7.05
C GLY A 134 -7.95 4.69 6.01
N LYS A 135 -7.50 4.61 4.77
CA LYS A 135 -8.13 5.25 3.62
C LYS A 135 -8.29 4.22 2.51
N LEU A 136 -9.42 4.27 1.83
CA LEU A 136 -9.75 3.38 0.73
C LEU A 136 -10.22 4.21 -0.46
N ARG A 137 -9.72 3.93 -1.65
CA ARG A 137 -10.16 4.61 -2.86
C ARG A 137 -11.50 4.08 -3.32
N VAL A 138 -12.48 4.95 -3.48
CA VAL A 138 -13.77 4.64 -4.08
C VAL A 138 -13.80 5.14 -5.52
N LEU A 139 -14.23 4.29 -6.44
CA LEU A 139 -14.39 4.58 -7.85
C LEU A 139 -15.88 4.61 -8.22
N ALA A 140 -16.24 5.41 -9.22
CA ALA A 140 -17.55 5.30 -9.85
C ALA A 140 -17.58 4.08 -10.80
N VAL A 141 -18.73 3.45 -10.90
CA VAL A 141 -18.91 2.22 -11.71
C VAL A 141 -18.65 2.44 -13.20
N ASP A 142 -19.01 3.60 -13.72
CA ASP A 142 -18.89 3.97 -15.13
C ASP A 142 -17.47 4.40 -15.55
N THR A 143 -16.59 4.63 -14.58
CA THR A 143 -15.19 5.03 -14.84
C THR A 143 -14.16 3.99 -14.36
N SER A 144 -14.60 2.85 -13.82
CA SER A 144 -13.72 1.78 -13.40
C SER A 144 -13.80 0.59 -14.34
N ILE A 145 -12.65 0.04 -14.68
CA ILE A 145 -12.54 -1.23 -15.39
C ILE A 145 -11.77 -2.22 -14.53
N ASP A 146 -12.21 -3.47 -14.57
CA ASP A 146 -11.45 -4.56 -13.99
C ASP A 146 -10.49 -5.13 -15.05
N GLU A 147 -9.34 -5.56 -14.58
CA GLU A 147 -8.40 -6.31 -15.39
C GLU A 147 -9.05 -7.56 -15.98
N MET A 148 -8.66 -7.86 -17.21
CA MET A 148 -9.06 -9.08 -17.92
C MET A 148 -7.84 -9.75 -18.52
N GLU A 149 -7.60 -10.97 -18.08
CA GLU A 149 -6.56 -11.83 -18.60
C GLU A 149 -6.98 -12.60 -19.88
N PRO A 150 -6.06 -12.88 -20.84
CA PRO A 150 -4.63 -12.52 -20.80
C PRO A 150 -4.39 -11.07 -21.24
N ASN A 151 -3.49 -10.36 -20.56
CA ASN A 151 -3.08 -8.98 -20.90
C ASN A 151 -1.55 -8.78 -20.86
N ASN A 152 -0.78 -9.87 -20.93
CA ASN A 152 0.67 -9.94 -20.67
C ASN A 152 1.57 -9.37 -21.79
N GLY A 153 1.02 -8.75 -22.80
CA GLY A 153 1.80 -8.23 -23.93
C GLY A 153 1.08 -7.17 -24.76
N PHE A 154 1.81 -6.47 -25.63
CA PHE A 154 1.26 -5.37 -26.43
C PHE A 154 0.10 -5.81 -27.36
N ARG A 155 0.07 -7.06 -27.80
CA ARG A 155 -0.99 -7.60 -28.65
C ARG A 155 -2.26 -7.93 -27.87
N GLU A 156 -2.12 -8.18 -26.59
CA GLU A 156 -3.18 -8.58 -25.65
C GLU A 156 -3.53 -7.46 -24.70
N ALA A 157 -2.87 -6.28 -24.88
CA ALA A 157 -3.02 -5.14 -24.01
C ALA A 157 -4.49 -4.71 -23.85
N GLN A 158 -4.95 -4.62 -22.63
CA GLN A 158 -6.29 -4.17 -22.32
C GLN A 158 -6.44 -2.67 -22.60
N LYS A 159 -7.51 -2.28 -23.29
CA LYS A 159 -7.76 -0.87 -23.61
C LYS A 159 -8.17 -0.10 -22.36
N LEU A 160 -7.46 0.97 -22.08
CA LEU A 160 -7.81 1.93 -21.03
C LEU A 160 -8.28 3.23 -21.67
N GLN A 161 -9.53 3.62 -21.41
CA GLN A 161 -10.08 4.86 -21.93
C GLN A 161 -9.66 6.07 -21.08
N PRO A 162 -9.60 7.30 -21.66
CA PRO A 162 -9.42 8.52 -20.88
C PRO A 162 -10.46 8.65 -19.76
N ASN A 163 -10.03 9.14 -18.61
CA ASN A 163 -10.82 9.27 -17.38
C ASN A 163 -11.32 7.95 -16.77
N HIS A 164 -10.77 6.80 -17.19
CA HIS A 164 -11.04 5.52 -16.56
C HIS A 164 -9.84 5.10 -15.69
N PHE A 165 -10.18 4.30 -14.69
CA PHE A 165 -9.22 3.68 -13.76
C PHE A 165 -9.20 2.18 -14.02
N ALA A 166 -8.02 1.57 -14.08
CA ALA A 166 -7.94 0.12 -14.14
C ALA A 166 -7.61 -0.45 -12.76
N ARG A 167 -8.40 -1.44 -12.34
CA ARG A 167 -8.15 -2.24 -11.13
C ARG A 167 -7.59 -3.58 -11.57
N GLY A 168 -6.39 -3.88 -11.16
CA GLY A 168 -5.73 -5.12 -11.52
C GLY A 168 -5.01 -5.77 -10.34
N ALA A 169 -4.37 -6.89 -10.61
CA ALA A 169 -3.54 -7.60 -9.65
C ALA A 169 -2.46 -8.40 -10.34
N ILE A 170 -1.21 -8.29 -9.89
CA ILE A 170 -0.15 -9.21 -10.29
C ILE A 170 -0.43 -10.56 -9.66
N GLN A 171 -1.11 -11.45 -10.41
CA GLN A 171 -1.74 -12.65 -9.88
C GLN A 171 -0.74 -13.78 -9.64
N SER A 172 0.29 -13.87 -10.47
CA SER A 172 1.30 -14.92 -10.41
C SER A 172 2.71 -14.37 -10.51
N ASP A 173 3.71 -15.22 -10.25
CA ASP A 173 5.11 -14.84 -10.44
C ASP A 173 5.38 -14.49 -11.91
N LYS A 174 6.10 -13.37 -12.12
CA LYS A 174 6.48 -12.82 -13.43
C LYS A 174 5.30 -12.35 -14.28
N ASP A 175 4.18 -12.12 -13.65
CA ASP A 175 3.01 -11.52 -14.28
C ASP A 175 3.28 -10.08 -14.67
N VAL A 176 2.75 -9.66 -15.81
CA VAL A 176 2.92 -8.31 -16.38
C VAL A 176 1.62 -7.88 -17.01
N ASP A 177 0.96 -6.90 -16.42
CA ASP A 177 -0.29 -6.37 -16.94
C ASP A 177 -0.02 -5.21 -17.90
N VAL A 178 -0.52 -5.32 -19.12
CA VAL A 178 -0.33 -4.29 -20.15
C VAL A 178 -1.64 -3.62 -20.50
N TYR A 179 -1.64 -2.28 -20.38
CA TYR A 179 -2.75 -1.44 -20.79
C TYR A 179 -2.36 -0.57 -21.97
N ALA A 180 -3.29 -0.39 -22.92
CA ALA A 180 -3.12 0.50 -24.07
C ALA A 180 -3.96 1.77 -23.88
N TYR A 181 -3.31 2.89 -23.59
CA TYR A 181 -3.94 4.20 -23.42
C TYR A 181 -3.85 5.01 -24.71
N PRO A 182 -4.98 5.53 -25.27
CA PRO A 182 -4.98 6.32 -26.51
C PRO A 182 -4.46 7.73 -26.26
N ALA A 183 -3.21 7.97 -26.60
CA ALA A 183 -2.56 9.26 -26.43
C ALA A 183 -2.48 10.06 -27.74
N LYS A 184 -2.36 11.39 -27.62
CA LYS A 184 -2.10 12.32 -28.72
C LYS A 184 -0.64 12.79 -28.71
N ALA A 185 -0.10 13.09 -29.88
CA ALA A 185 1.24 13.67 -29.99
C ALA A 185 1.38 14.92 -29.11
N GLY A 186 2.40 14.93 -28.27
CA GLY A 186 2.68 16.02 -27.36
C GLY A 186 1.86 16.04 -26.06
N GLN A 187 0.86 15.17 -25.91
CA GLN A 187 0.07 15.05 -24.69
C GLN A 187 0.93 14.68 -23.51
N GLN A 188 0.80 15.42 -22.41
CA GLN A 188 1.50 15.12 -21.15
C GLN A 188 0.58 14.30 -20.27
N LEU A 189 1.10 13.17 -19.79
CA LEU A 189 0.39 12.21 -18.97
C LEU A 189 1.12 12.05 -17.64
N LYS A 190 0.33 12.04 -16.56
CA LYS A 190 0.76 11.55 -15.26
C LYS A 190 0.16 10.16 -15.07
N VAL A 191 1.01 9.18 -14.94
CA VAL A 191 0.62 7.78 -14.69
C VAL A 191 1.00 7.40 -13.28
N THR A 192 0.05 6.86 -12.54
CA THR A 192 0.24 6.44 -11.14
C THR A 192 -0.26 5.02 -10.95
N VAL A 193 0.51 4.20 -10.25
CA VAL A 193 0.07 2.87 -9.80
C VAL A 193 0.05 2.88 -8.29
N ASN A 194 -1.11 2.61 -7.69
CA ASN A 194 -1.27 2.52 -6.25
C ASN A 194 -1.62 1.10 -5.85
N SER A 195 -0.81 0.45 -5.06
CA SER A 195 -1.09 -0.87 -4.51
C SER A 195 -1.93 -0.80 -3.23
N GLY A 196 -2.53 -1.91 -2.85
CA GLY A 196 -3.21 -2.05 -1.56
C GLY A 196 -2.26 -2.15 -0.37
N GLY A 197 -0.97 -2.35 -0.63
CA GLY A 197 0.07 -2.48 0.38
C GLY A 197 1.47 -2.37 -0.22
N PRO A 198 2.06 -1.19 -0.25
CA PRO A 198 3.36 -0.94 -0.89
C PRO A 198 4.54 -1.67 -0.23
N LEU A 199 4.34 -2.25 0.95
CA LEU A 199 5.33 -3.14 1.58
C LEU A 199 5.23 -4.58 1.07
N ILE A 200 4.15 -4.94 0.37
CA ILE A 200 3.89 -6.30 -0.14
C ILE A 200 4.08 -6.32 -1.65
N MET A 201 3.41 -5.44 -2.38
CA MET A 201 3.60 -5.25 -3.80
C MET A 201 4.50 -4.05 -4.03
N ASP A 202 5.70 -4.30 -4.50
CA ASP A 202 6.65 -3.31 -4.98
C ASP A 202 6.40 -3.15 -6.49
N ALA A 203 5.55 -2.18 -6.84
CA ALA A 203 5.07 -2.02 -8.22
C ALA A 203 6.12 -1.33 -9.09
N VAL A 204 6.28 -1.79 -10.32
CA VAL A 204 7.10 -1.15 -11.36
C VAL A 204 6.25 -0.81 -12.56
N LEU A 205 6.41 0.39 -13.09
CA LEU A 205 5.73 0.89 -14.28
C LEU A 205 6.74 1.13 -15.41
N HIS A 206 6.54 0.45 -16.55
CA HIS A 206 7.26 0.72 -17.77
C HIS A 206 6.30 1.25 -18.85
N CYS A 207 6.71 2.28 -19.59
CA CYS A 207 5.91 2.86 -20.65
C CYS A 207 6.61 2.73 -22.02
N TYR A 208 5.81 2.38 -23.04
CA TYR A 208 6.29 2.22 -24.40
C TYR A 208 5.37 2.95 -25.39
N ASP A 209 5.91 3.37 -26.54
CA ASP A 209 5.13 3.96 -27.61
C ASP A 209 4.37 2.90 -28.43
N ALA A 210 3.59 3.36 -29.42
CA ALA A 210 2.82 2.50 -30.34
C ALA A 210 3.68 1.50 -31.16
N ARG A 211 5.00 1.72 -31.25
CA ARG A 211 5.95 0.84 -31.91
C ARG A 211 6.65 -0.12 -30.96
N GLY A 212 6.34 -0.04 -29.67
CA GLY A 212 7.01 -0.79 -28.62
C GLY A 212 8.38 -0.23 -28.25
N GLN A 213 8.67 1.04 -28.58
CA GLN A 213 9.91 1.71 -28.16
C GLN A 213 9.74 2.21 -26.73
N PHE A 214 10.73 1.94 -25.89
CA PHE A 214 10.74 2.38 -24.50
C PHE A 214 10.68 3.91 -24.40
N LEU A 215 9.76 4.41 -23.58
CA LEU A 215 9.62 5.84 -23.32
C LEU A 215 10.19 6.22 -21.95
N ALA A 216 9.75 5.54 -20.90
CA ALA A 216 10.13 5.85 -19.54
C ALA A 216 9.74 4.69 -18.59
N ALA A 217 10.33 4.69 -17.40
CA ALA A 217 9.94 3.80 -16.30
C ALA A 217 9.95 4.55 -14.98
N ALA A 218 9.15 4.07 -14.04
CA ALA A 218 9.19 4.46 -12.64
C ALA A 218 9.05 3.19 -11.79
N ASP A 219 9.79 3.17 -10.71
CA ASP A 219 9.75 2.17 -9.68
C ASP A 219 9.25 2.85 -8.40
N ASP A 220 10.13 3.46 -7.62
CA ASP A 220 9.79 4.26 -6.46
C ASP A 220 9.63 5.75 -6.82
N GLY A 221 8.75 6.45 -6.08
CA GLY A 221 8.60 7.90 -6.12
C GLY A 221 8.92 8.52 -4.76
N GLU A 222 8.07 9.44 -4.28
CA GLU A 222 8.09 9.92 -2.90
C GLU A 222 7.63 8.82 -1.90
N SER A 223 6.97 7.80 -2.41
CA SER A 223 6.58 6.55 -1.75
C SER A 223 7.06 5.38 -2.62
N ARG A 224 6.80 4.15 -2.20
CA ARG A 224 7.04 2.93 -3.00
C ARG A 224 6.03 2.74 -4.14
N GLU A 225 5.27 3.75 -4.45
CA GLU A 225 4.25 3.74 -5.49
C GLU A 225 4.79 4.49 -6.71
N PRO A 226 4.87 3.88 -7.90
CA PRO A 226 5.43 4.54 -9.07
C PRO A 226 4.52 5.68 -9.55
N VAL A 227 5.13 6.84 -9.76
CA VAL A 227 4.52 8.02 -10.37
C VAL A 227 5.38 8.46 -11.54
N LEU A 228 4.83 8.47 -12.74
CA LEU A 228 5.55 8.80 -13.96
C LEU A 228 4.90 9.95 -14.69
N MET A 229 5.72 10.96 -15.03
CA MET A 229 5.34 12.03 -15.96
C MET A 229 5.93 11.70 -17.31
N LEU A 230 5.10 11.56 -18.34
CA LEU A 230 5.56 11.29 -19.69
C LEU A 230 4.88 12.19 -20.72
N LYS A 231 5.55 12.40 -21.86
CA LYS A 231 5.00 13.08 -23.02
C LYS A 231 4.90 12.09 -24.17
N SER A 232 3.70 11.92 -24.74
CA SER A 232 3.52 11.04 -25.89
C SER A 232 4.26 11.60 -27.11
N PRO A 233 5.10 10.80 -27.79
CA PRO A 233 5.84 11.25 -28.96
C PRO A 233 4.97 11.39 -30.22
N ALA A 234 3.86 10.67 -30.31
CA ALA A 234 3.00 10.58 -31.48
C ALA A 234 1.54 10.26 -31.10
N ASP A 235 0.65 10.35 -32.06
CA ASP A 235 -0.72 9.81 -31.93
C ASP A 235 -0.68 8.29 -31.89
N GLY A 236 -1.47 7.69 -31.00
CA GLY A 236 -1.61 6.22 -30.89
C GLY A 236 -1.53 5.73 -29.46
N PRO A 237 -1.52 4.41 -29.27
CA PRO A 237 -1.43 3.85 -27.93
C PRO A 237 -0.07 4.14 -27.29
N VAL A 238 -0.11 4.53 -26.01
CA VAL A 238 0.98 4.37 -25.07
C VAL A 238 0.68 3.10 -24.28
N TYR A 239 1.62 2.17 -24.29
CA TYR A 239 1.51 0.95 -23.51
C TYR A 239 2.05 1.18 -22.10
N LEU A 240 1.25 0.83 -21.11
CA LEU A 240 1.56 0.93 -19.70
C LEU A 240 1.71 -0.49 -19.16
N CYS A 241 2.91 -0.89 -18.82
CA CYS A 241 3.22 -2.24 -18.34
C CYS A 241 3.47 -2.18 -16.83
N ILE A 242 2.69 -2.90 -16.06
CA ILE A 242 2.78 -2.98 -14.61
C ILE A 242 3.30 -4.37 -14.25
N SER A 243 4.25 -4.43 -13.34
CA SER A 243 4.81 -5.67 -12.80
C SER A 243 5.23 -5.47 -11.34
N SER A 244 5.66 -6.56 -10.70
CA SER A 244 6.31 -6.50 -9.38
C SER A 244 7.82 -6.44 -9.56
N ALA A 245 8.52 -5.55 -8.84
CA ALA A 245 9.98 -5.42 -8.85
C ALA A 245 10.71 -6.74 -8.49
N HIS A 246 10.06 -7.62 -7.79
CA HIS A 246 10.62 -8.89 -7.35
C HIS A 246 10.09 -10.11 -8.12
N ASP A 247 9.36 -9.88 -9.22
CA ASP A 247 8.71 -10.96 -9.99
C ASP A 247 7.79 -11.86 -9.15
N ILE A 248 7.22 -11.34 -8.07
CA ILE A 248 6.34 -12.09 -7.16
C ILE A 248 4.92 -11.58 -7.31
N GLY A 249 4.00 -12.49 -7.62
CA GLY A 249 2.57 -12.25 -7.62
C GLY A 249 1.85 -12.95 -6.47
N GLY A 250 0.57 -12.64 -6.29
CA GLY A 250 -0.27 -13.30 -5.31
C GLY A 250 -1.45 -12.47 -4.79
N GLU A 251 -2.12 -12.98 -3.79
CA GLU A 251 -3.40 -12.49 -3.27
C GLU A 251 -3.38 -11.07 -2.66
N TRP A 252 -2.20 -10.47 -2.47
CA TRP A 252 -2.00 -9.15 -1.89
C TRP A 252 -1.40 -8.14 -2.87
N ASN A 253 -1.40 -8.48 -4.16
CA ASN A 253 -0.72 -7.70 -5.19
C ASN A 253 -1.71 -6.95 -6.09
N SER A 254 -2.87 -6.54 -5.56
CA SER A 254 -3.79 -5.66 -6.31
C SER A 254 -3.26 -4.25 -6.42
N TYR A 255 -3.66 -3.58 -7.49
CA TYR A 255 -3.30 -2.19 -7.75
C TYR A 255 -4.46 -1.43 -8.39
N LEU A 256 -4.32 -0.11 -8.35
CA LEU A 256 -5.11 0.85 -9.11
C LEU A 256 -4.19 1.63 -10.05
N LEU A 257 -4.40 1.49 -11.36
CA LEU A 257 -3.75 2.31 -12.38
C LEU A 257 -4.59 3.54 -12.67
N THR A 258 -3.95 4.70 -12.61
CA THR A 258 -4.55 6.00 -12.93
C THR A 258 -3.74 6.71 -14.00
N VAL A 259 -4.42 7.26 -15.02
CA VAL A 259 -3.80 8.10 -16.05
C VAL A 259 -4.52 9.44 -16.10
N GLU A 260 -3.78 10.51 -15.82
CA GLU A 260 -4.28 11.88 -15.81
C GLU A 260 -3.59 12.69 -16.90
N GLU A 261 -4.36 13.50 -17.64
CA GLU A 261 -3.78 14.48 -18.55
C GLU A 261 -3.35 15.72 -17.78
N VAL A 262 -2.08 16.10 -17.95
CA VAL A 262 -1.51 17.31 -17.34
C VAL A 262 -1.57 18.46 -18.35
N LYS A 263 -2.21 19.54 -17.97
CA LYS A 263 -2.37 20.75 -18.81
C LYS A 263 -1.21 21.70 -18.67
#